data_d06fa0f24c41661a14bcb9b9531176df
#
_entry.id   d06fa0f24c41661a14bcb9b9531176df
#
_cell.length_a   1.000
_cell.length_b   1.000
_cell.length_c   1.000
_cell.angle_alpha   90.00
_cell.angle_beta   90.00
_cell.angle_gamma   90.00
#
_symmetry.space_group_name_H-M   'P 1'
#
loop_
_entity.id
_entity.type
_entity.pdbx_description
1 polymer ?
#
loop_
_entity_poly.entity_id
_entity_poly.type
_entity_poly.pdbx_seq_one_letter_code
_entity_poly.pdbx_strand_id
1 'polypeptide(L)'
;VRAAAEDASVGVPAEGGSSSGDSDGADPGRDRSQEWEEACGDAPPETSCGVTQQELHDLNMRYADRMPFTGDLADAQASAEEVRTVLAPLAERSPTPTEDELRAALEGYEGVQTSPNPVRAAGTGFAVWAGGGCVFGSIAGGEVTVEVAGPIHDGGCLASYGH
;
A
#
# COMPACT_ATOMS: atom_id res chain seq x y z
N VAL A 1 25.11 -17.70 -41.57
CA VAL A 1 23.97 -18.62 -41.73
C VAL A 1 22.72 -17.79 -41.44
N ARG A 2 21.88 -17.61 -42.47
CA ARG A 2 20.60 -16.91 -42.46
C ARG A 2 19.52 -17.79 -41.78
N ALA A 3 18.62 -17.17 -41.03
CA ALA A 3 17.24 -17.64 -40.85
C ALA A 3 16.36 -16.43 -40.54
N ALA A 4 15.48 -16.33 -41.17
CA ALA A 4 14.20 -15.94 -41.70
C ALA A 4 13.24 -15.45 -40.62
N ALA A 5 12.67 -14.27 -40.90
CA ALA A 5 11.50 -13.71 -40.24
C ALA A 5 10.26 -14.49 -40.67
N GLU A 6 9.36 -14.79 -39.71
CA GLU A 6 7.96 -15.12 -39.99
C GLU A 6 7.05 -14.13 -39.31
N ASP A 7 6.41 -13.39 -40.17
CA ASP A 7 5.31 -12.43 -39.93
C ASP A 7 4.04 -13.26 -39.64
N ALA A 8 3.46 -13.07 -38.47
CA ALA A 8 2.14 -13.59 -38.15
C ALA A 8 1.22 -12.43 -37.72
N SER A 9 0.63 -11.81 -38.75
CA SER A 9 -0.49 -10.89 -38.62
C SER A 9 -1.74 -11.69 -38.21
N VAL A 10 -2.21 -11.47 -36.97
CA VAL A 10 -3.53 -11.95 -36.52
C VAL A 10 -4.44 -10.76 -36.31
N GLY A 11 -5.45 -10.71 -37.15
CA GLY A 11 -6.50 -9.69 -37.14
C GLY A 11 -7.35 -9.75 -35.88
N VAL A 12 -7.65 -8.56 -35.34
CA VAL A 12 -8.59 -8.33 -34.25
C VAL A 12 -9.98 -8.04 -34.87
N PRO A 13 -11.04 -8.77 -34.55
CA PRO A 13 -12.40 -8.34 -34.90
C PRO A 13 -12.86 -7.26 -33.94
N ALA A 14 -13.25 -6.12 -34.47
CA ALA A 14 -13.99 -5.09 -33.78
C ALA A 14 -15.44 -5.56 -33.59
N GLU A 15 -15.84 -5.80 -32.35
CA GLU A 15 -17.26 -5.87 -32.01
C GLU A 15 -17.62 -4.69 -31.12
N GLY A 16 -18.42 -3.79 -31.71
CA GLY A 16 -19.03 -2.67 -31.02
C GLY A 16 -20.11 -3.17 -30.08
N GLY A 17 -19.96 -2.87 -28.82
CA GLY A 17 -20.99 -2.96 -27.80
C GLY A 17 -21.24 -1.58 -27.24
N SER A 18 -22.20 -0.82 -27.85
CA SER A 18 -22.81 0.35 -27.23
C SER A 18 -23.68 -0.13 -26.07
N SER A 19 -23.12 -0.06 -24.86
CA SER A 19 -23.92 -0.12 -23.65
C SER A 19 -24.22 1.31 -23.20
N SER A 20 -25.41 1.76 -23.52
CA SER A 20 -26.02 2.95 -22.94
C SER A 20 -26.29 2.66 -21.48
N GLY A 21 -25.37 3.00 -20.60
CA GLY A 21 -25.58 3.02 -19.16
C GLY A 21 -26.47 4.21 -18.85
N ASP A 22 -27.70 3.95 -18.41
CA ASP A 22 -28.57 4.91 -17.77
C ASP A 22 -27.82 5.59 -16.65
N SER A 23 -27.55 6.87 -16.84
CA SER A 23 -27.11 7.75 -15.76
C SER A 23 -28.31 7.94 -14.86
N ASP A 24 -28.39 7.18 -13.78
CA ASP A 24 -29.30 7.46 -12.68
C ASP A 24 -29.05 8.90 -12.23
N GLY A 25 -30.00 9.75 -12.58
CA GLY A 25 -30.01 11.16 -12.22
C GLY A 25 -30.07 11.31 -10.72
N ALA A 26 -28.93 11.61 -10.12
CA ALA A 26 -28.90 12.06 -8.75
C ALA A 26 -29.79 13.30 -8.65
N ASP A 27 -30.88 13.21 -7.90
CA ASP A 27 -31.79 14.31 -7.60
C ASP A 27 -31.00 15.38 -6.79
N PRO A 28 -30.75 16.58 -7.37
CA PRO A 28 -29.91 17.60 -6.71
C PRO A 28 -30.58 18.24 -5.47
N GLY A 29 -31.78 17.79 -5.10
CA GLY A 29 -32.50 18.28 -3.94
C GLY A 29 -32.57 17.32 -2.76
N ARG A 30 -32.04 16.11 -2.88
CA ARG A 30 -32.03 15.15 -1.77
C ARG A 30 -30.92 15.48 -0.78
N ASP A 31 -31.30 15.75 0.45
CA ASP A 31 -30.36 16.01 1.54
C ASP A 31 -29.60 14.70 1.85
N ARG A 32 -28.28 14.71 1.73
CA ARG A 32 -27.41 13.56 2.05
C ARG A 32 -27.65 13.00 3.44
N SER A 33 -28.11 13.84 4.36
CA SER A 33 -28.49 13.43 5.70
C SER A 33 -29.68 12.47 5.71
N GLN A 34 -30.61 12.65 4.80
CA GLN A 34 -31.79 11.76 4.67
C GLN A 34 -31.44 10.42 4.03
N GLU A 35 -30.55 10.41 3.03
CA GLU A 35 -30.04 9.16 2.46
C GLU A 35 -29.27 8.33 3.51
N TRP A 36 -28.55 9.00 4.37
CA TRP A 36 -27.85 8.36 5.48
C TRP A 36 -28.83 7.75 6.50
N GLU A 37 -29.87 8.48 6.91
CA GLU A 37 -30.86 7.97 7.85
C GLU A 37 -31.71 6.82 7.28
N GLU A 38 -32.07 6.84 5.97
CA GLU A 38 -32.76 5.74 5.31
C GLU A 38 -31.89 4.48 5.19
N ALA A 39 -30.60 4.64 4.89
CA ALA A 39 -29.68 3.52 4.74
C ALA A 39 -29.25 2.89 6.08
N CYS A 40 -29.20 3.67 7.13
CA CYS A 40 -28.58 3.30 8.40
C CYS A 40 -29.56 3.02 9.53
N GLY A 41 -30.78 3.53 9.46
CA GLY A 41 -31.82 3.30 10.47
C GLY A 41 -31.31 3.44 11.92
N ASP A 42 -31.69 2.51 12.76
CA ASP A 42 -31.27 2.42 14.18
C ASP A 42 -29.89 1.78 14.40
N ALA A 43 -29.00 1.76 13.39
CA ALA A 43 -27.67 1.21 13.54
C ALA A 43 -26.85 2.01 14.56
N PRO A 44 -26.13 1.34 15.47
CA PRO A 44 -25.28 2.05 16.44
C PRO A 44 -24.22 2.88 15.71
N PRO A 45 -23.82 4.05 16.25
CA PRO A 45 -22.91 5.00 15.60
C PRO A 45 -21.51 4.44 15.28
N GLU A 46 -21.19 3.28 15.81
CA GLU A 46 -19.92 2.55 15.55
C GLU A 46 -20.01 1.63 14.33
N THR A 47 -21.18 1.51 13.72
CA THR A 47 -21.37 0.67 12.53
C THR A 47 -21.14 1.54 11.29
N SER A 48 -20.15 1.17 10.47
CA SER A 48 -19.97 1.73 9.14
C SER A 48 -21.16 1.34 8.27
N CYS A 49 -22.21 2.15 8.35
CA CYS A 49 -23.49 1.85 7.73
C CYS A 49 -23.35 1.79 6.21
N GLY A 50 -23.85 0.73 5.62
CA GLY A 50 -23.82 0.51 4.17
C GLY A 50 -22.49 -0.05 3.63
N VAL A 51 -21.44 -0.15 4.46
CA VAL A 51 -20.16 -0.74 4.06
C VAL A 51 -19.90 -1.99 4.89
N THR A 52 -19.76 -3.11 4.25
CA THR A 52 -19.42 -4.37 4.93
C THR A 52 -17.98 -4.35 5.43
N GLN A 53 -17.66 -5.18 6.45
CA GLN A 53 -16.29 -5.36 6.90
C GLN A 53 -15.36 -5.82 5.77
N GLN A 54 -15.88 -6.57 4.81
CA GLN A 54 -15.12 -6.99 3.64
C GLN A 54 -14.81 -5.81 2.71
N GLU A 55 -15.78 -4.92 2.45
CA GLU A 55 -15.57 -3.73 1.63
C GLU A 55 -14.59 -2.75 2.27
N LEU A 56 -14.64 -2.59 3.60
CA LEU A 56 -13.65 -1.80 4.35
C LEU A 56 -12.26 -2.43 4.24
N HIS A 57 -12.17 -3.75 4.35
CA HIS A 57 -10.91 -4.46 4.18
C HIS A 57 -10.36 -4.26 2.76
N ASP A 58 -11.19 -4.45 1.73
CA ASP A 58 -10.80 -4.29 0.33
C ASP A 58 -10.40 -2.84 0.01
N LEU A 59 -11.07 -1.87 0.62
CA LEU A 59 -10.71 -0.46 0.50
C LEU A 59 -9.33 -0.20 1.11
N ASN A 60 -9.09 -0.65 2.33
CA ASN A 60 -7.79 -0.54 2.99
C ASN A 60 -6.68 -1.22 2.18
N MET A 61 -6.97 -2.38 1.57
CA MET A 61 -6.01 -3.08 0.72
C MET A 61 -5.67 -2.30 -0.55
N ARG A 62 -6.61 -1.53 -1.11
CA ARG A 62 -6.33 -0.64 -2.26
C ARG A 62 -5.41 0.53 -1.89
N TYR A 63 -5.57 1.11 -0.71
CA TYR A 63 -4.66 2.17 -0.24
C TYR A 63 -3.25 1.65 0.02
N ALA A 64 -3.13 0.36 0.37
CA ALA A 64 -1.85 -0.31 0.55
C ALA A 64 -1.16 -0.68 -0.78
N ASP A 65 -1.87 -0.60 -1.92
CA ASP A 65 -1.27 -0.84 -3.23
C ASP A 65 -0.23 0.23 -3.54
N ARG A 66 0.85 -0.20 -4.17
CA ARG A 66 1.98 0.68 -4.44
C ARG A 66 1.93 1.24 -5.85
N MET A 67 2.29 2.50 -5.97
CA MET A 67 2.56 3.12 -7.25
C MET A 67 3.83 2.53 -7.89
N PRO A 68 3.98 2.62 -9.21
CA PRO A 68 5.22 2.23 -9.88
C PRO A 68 6.43 2.97 -9.28
N PHE A 69 7.54 2.26 -9.11
CA PHE A 69 8.80 2.87 -8.73
C PHE A 69 9.32 3.75 -9.88
N THR A 70 9.66 4.99 -9.60
CA THR A 70 10.11 5.96 -10.61
C THR A 70 11.50 6.55 -10.32
N GLY A 71 12.13 6.14 -9.21
CA GLY A 71 13.43 6.62 -8.76
C GLY A 71 14.62 5.88 -9.36
N ASP A 72 15.79 6.07 -8.78
CA ASP A 72 16.98 5.28 -9.08
C ASP A 72 16.95 3.97 -8.29
N LEU A 73 16.76 2.85 -9.01
CA LEU A 73 16.64 1.54 -8.39
C LEU A 73 17.96 1.07 -7.75
N ALA A 74 19.10 1.43 -8.32
CA ALA A 74 20.39 1.02 -7.76
C ALA A 74 20.68 1.74 -6.44
N ASP A 75 20.38 3.03 -6.36
CA ASP A 75 20.48 3.81 -5.13
C ASP A 75 19.51 3.31 -4.06
N ALA A 76 18.27 3.00 -4.44
CA ALA A 76 17.28 2.46 -3.52
C ALA A 76 17.67 1.07 -3.00
N GLN A 77 18.23 0.21 -3.83
CA GLN A 77 18.75 -1.10 -3.43
C GLN A 77 19.96 -0.99 -2.49
N ALA A 78 20.89 -0.06 -2.76
CA ALA A 78 22.00 0.20 -1.86
C ALA A 78 21.49 0.66 -0.49
N SER A 79 20.54 1.57 -0.45
CA SER A 79 19.89 2.03 0.77
C SER A 79 19.16 0.88 1.51
N ALA A 80 18.54 -0.04 0.79
CA ALA A 80 17.89 -1.22 1.39
C ALA A 80 18.91 -2.13 2.11
N GLU A 81 20.10 -2.34 1.55
CA GLU A 81 21.17 -3.09 2.19
C GLU A 81 21.74 -2.36 3.42
N GLU A 82 21.85 -1.03 3.35
CA GLU A 82 22.24 -0.22 4.52
C GLU A 82 21.22 -0.34 5.64
N VAL A 83 19.94 -0.18 5.34
CA VAL A 83 18.83 -0.32 6.29
C VAL A 83 18.85 -1.72 6.93
N ARG A 84 19.00 -2.77 6.12
CA ARG A 84 19.12 -4.14 6.63
C ARG A 84 20.30 -4.30 7.60
N THR A 85 21.43 -3.73 7.26
CA THR A 85 22.65 -3.77 8.08
C THR A 85 22.46 -3.03 9.41
N VAL A 86 21.82 -1.87 9.39
CA VAL A 86 21.52 -1.07 10.58
C VAL A 86 20.52 -1.76 11.50
N LEU A 87 19.51 -2.44 10.92
CA LEU A 87 18.46 -3.09 11.69
C LEU A 87 18.84 -4.50 12.21
N ALA A 88 19.82 -5.16 11.62
CA ALA A 88 20.21 -6.51 12.03
C ALA A 88 20.56 -6.62 13.54
N PRO A 89 21.39 -5.73 14.15
CA PRO A 89 21.65 -5.79 15.58
C PRO A 89 20.43 -5.50 16.46
N LEU A 90 19.46 -4.72 15.95
CA LEU A 90 18.20 -4.50 16.64
C LEU A 90 17.37 -5.78 16.65
N ALA A 91 17.24 -6.45 15.52
CA ALA A 91 16.48 -7.68 15.39
C ALA A 91 17.02 -8.81 16.27
N GLU A 92 18.37 -8.91 16.42
CA GLU A 92 19.02 -9.89 17.29
C GLU A 92 18.68 -9.69 18.78
N ARG A 93 18.65 -8.43 19.27
CA ARG A 93 18.36 -8.14 20.68
C ARG A 93 16.86 -7.98 20.98
N SER A 94 16.06 -7.60 19.99
CA SER A 94 14.61 -7.37 20.10
C SER A 94 13.92 -8.03 18.92
N PRO A 95 13.48 -9.30 19.02
CA PRO A 95 12.86 -10.03 17.91
C PRO A 95 11.56 -9.40 17.39
N THR A 96 10.92 -8.56 18.19
CA THR A 96 9.77 -7.75 17.79
C THR A 96 9.96 -6.36 18.43
N PRO A 97 10.74 -5.47 17.80
CA PRO A 97 11.07 -4.18 18.37
C PRO A 97 9.83 -3.27 18.44
N THR A 98 9.88 -2.32 19.34
CA THR A 98 8.89 -1.24 19.39
C THR A 98 9.13 -0.23 18.25
N GLU A 99 8.13 0.59 17.97
CA GLU A 99 8.29 1.68 17.00
C GLU A 99 9.40 2.68 17.40
N ASP A 100 9.52 2.97 18.69
CA ASP A 100 10.56 3.90 19.18
C ASP A 100 11.96 3.33 19.00
N GLU A 101 12.16 2.03 19.19
CA GLU A 101 13.43 1.35 18.91
C GLU A 101 13.76 1.39 17.41
N LEU A 102 12.75 1.22 16.55
CA LEU A 102 12.94 1.34 15.10
C LEU A 102 13.27 2.77 14.69
N ARG A 103 12.55 3.78 15.20
CA ARG A 103 12.83 5.20 14.92
C ARG A 103 14.24 5.57 15.36
N ALA A 104 14.66 5.11 16.53
CA ALA A 104 16.01 5.36 17.04
C ALA A 104 17.09 4.68 16.16
N ALA A 105 16.85 3.46 15.71
CA ALA A 105 17.79 2.75 14.84
C ALA A 105 17.88 3.35 13.42
N LEU A 106 16.80 3.96 12.95
CA LEU A 106 16.71 4.62 11.63
C LEU A 106 16.94 6.13 11.72
N GLU A 107 17.44 6.64 12.83
CA GLU A 107 17.77 8.05 12.96
C GLU A 107 18.79 8.47 11.89
N GLY A 108 18.46 9.53 11.15
CA GLY A 108 19.28 10.03 10.04
C GLY A 108 18.78 9.61 8.65
N TYR A 109 17.84 8.68 8.55
CA TYR A 109 17.15 8.41 7.30
C TYR A 109 16.01 9.39 7.09
N GLU A 110 15.69 9.67 5.81
CA GLU A 110 14.62 10.59 5.45
C GLU A 110 13.26 9.87 5.49
N GLY A 111 12.25 10.57 6.03
CA GLY A 111 10.85 10.12 5.99
C GLY A 111 10.58 8.80 6.72
N VAL A 112 11.23 8.60 7.88
CA VAL A 112 11.03 7.39 8.70
C VAL A 112 9.58 7.24 9.11
N GLN A 113 8.99 6.10 8.80
CA GLN A 113 7.65 5.68 9.20
C GLN A 113 7.74 4.34 9.92
N THR A 114 6.95 4.16 10.97
CA THR A 114 6.89 2.91 11.75
C THR A 114 5.43 2.54 12.03
N SER A 115 5.14 1.25 12.15
CA SER A 115 3.81 0.76 12.50
C SER A 115 3.89 -0.55 13.27
N PRO A 116 3.13 -0.71 14.36
CA PRO A 116 3.02 -1.98 15.06
C PRO A 116 2.16 -3.00 14.30
N ASN A 117 1.37 -2.54 13.31
CA ASN A 117 0.46 -3.35 12.52
C ASN A 117 0.60 -3.03 11.02
N PRO A 118 1.73 -3.36 10.39
CA PRO A 118 1.91 -3.12 8.96
C PRO A 118 0.97 -4.00 8.13
N VAL A 119 0.43 -3.44 7.05
CA VAL A 119 -0.39 -4.22 6.12
C VAL A 119 0.50 -5.21 5.36
N ARG A 120 0.04 -6.46 5.22
CA ARG A 120 0.73 -7.55 4.50
C ARG A 120 2.08 -7.99 5.10
N ALA A 121 2.40 -7.58 6.34
CA ALA A 121 3.61 -8.01 7.01
C ALA A 121 3.34 -8.39 8.47
N ALA A 122 4.19 -9.22 9.04
CA ALA A 122 4.16 -9.56 10.46
C ALA A 122 5.16 -8.70 11.23
N GLY A 123 4.95 -8.57 12.54
CA GLY A 123 5.85 -7.83 13.41
C GLY A 123 5.71 -6.31 13.31
N THR A 124 6.79 -5.59 13.62
CA THR A 124 6.80 -4.14 13.57
C THR A 124 7.35 -3.67 12.22
N GLY A 125 6.55 -2.88 11.51
CA GLY A 125 6.87 -2.35 10.19
C GLY A 125 7.70 -1.08 10.27
N PHE A 126 8.49 -0.86 9.23
CA PHE A 126 9.25 0.38 9.02
C PHE A 126 9.27 0.76 7.55
N ALA A 127 9.49 2.04 7.28
CA ALA A 127 9.82 2.53 5.96
C ALA A 127 10.66 3.81 6.02
N VAL A 128 11.45 4.05 4.97
CA VAL A 128 12.22 5.27 4.75
C VAL A 128 12.16 5.65 3.27
N TRP A 129 12.37 6.93 2.95
CA TRP A 129 12.55 7.40 1.58
C TRP A 129 13.99 7.21 1.13
N ALA A 130 14.18 6.61 -0.04
CA ALA A 130 15.51 6.44 -0.64
C ALA A 130 15.44 6.30 -2.16
N GLY A 131 16.36 6.93 -2.87
CA GLY A 131 16.48 6.81 -4.32
C GLY A 131 15.24 7.26 -5.11
N GLY A 132 14.39 8.13 -4.54
CA GLY A 132 13.12 8.56 -5.15
C GLY A 132 11.98 7.54 -5.04
N GLY A 133 12.09 6.60 -4.12
CA GLY A 133 11.08 5.61 -3.79
C GLY A 133 11.11 5.24 -2.31
N CYS A 134 10.56 4.10 -1.98
CA CYS A 134 10.45 3.58 -0.62
C CYS A 134 11.36 2.36 -0.42
N VAL A 135 12.11 2.38 0.66
CA VAL A 135 12.67 1.18 1.30
C VAL A 135 11.81 0.87 2.50
N PHE A 136 11.21 -0.30 2.55
CA PHE A 136 10.25 -0.66 3.61
C PHE A 136 10.36 -2.13 3.96
N GLY A 137 9.82 -2.50 5.11
CA GLY A 137 9.85 -3.88 5.57
C GLY A 137 9.31 -4.04 6.98
N SER A 138 9.70 -5.13 7.62
CA SER A 138 9.33 -5.40 9.01
C SER A 138 10.40 -6.22 9.74
N ILE A 139 10.30 -6.19 11.07
CA ILE A 139 11.05 -7.10 11.94
C ILE A 139 10.03 -7.99 12.67
N ALA A 140 10.14 -9.29 12.47
CA ALA A 140 9.31 -10.29 13.11
C ALA A 140 10.14 -11.51 13.49
N GLY A 141 10.07 -11.93 14.76
CA GLY A 141 10.81 -13.10 15.24
C GLY A 141 12.33 -13.01 15.08
N GLY A 142 12.87 -11.80 15.03
CA GLY A 142 14.32 -11.56 14.83
C GLY A 142 14.75 -11.56 13.34
N GLU A 143 13.82 -11.74 12.43
CA GLU A 143 14.07 -11.65 10.98
C GLU A 143 13.75 -10.25 10.46
N VAL A 144 14.67 -9.68 9.68
CA VAL A 144 14.52 -8.39 9.01
C VAL A 144 14.17 -8.62 7.55
N THR A 145 12.95 -8.26 7.14
CA THR A 145 12.57 -8.19 5.74
C THR A 145 12.74 -6.76 5.23
N VAL A 146 13.30 -6.59 4.02
CA VAL A 146 13.46 -5.28 3.39
C VAL A 146 13.13 -5.38 1.91
N GLU A 147 12.31 -4.48 1.44
CA GLU A 147 11.87 -4.38 0.04
C GLU A 147 12.01 -2.95 -0.48
N VAL A 148 12.06 -2.81 -1.80
CA VAL A 148 12.09 -1.54 -2.52
C VAL A 148 10.90 -1.47 -3.46
N ALA A 149 10.11 -0.40 -3.38
CA ALA A 149 9.03 -0.13 -4.32
C ALA A 149 8.67 1.36 -4.36
N GLY A 150 7.68 1.71 -5.17
CA GLY A 150 7.07 3.05 -5.15
C GLY A 150 6.29 3.30 -3.85
N PRO A 151 5.89 4.55 -3.60
CA PRO A 151 5.03 4.90 -2.48
C PRO A 151 3.65 4.23 -2.60
N ILE A 152 2.92 4.15 -1.50
CA ILE A 152 1.52 3.73 -1.51
C ILE A 152 0.63 4.87 -2.05
N HIS A 153 -0.60 4.53 -2.45
CA HIS A 153 -1.54 5.52 -3.01
C HIS A 153 -1.87 6.67 -2.03
N ASP A 154 -1.69 6.45 -0.76
CA ASP A 154 -1.87 7.45 0.31
C ASP A 154 -0.67 8.41 0.44
N GLY A 155 0.36 8.25 -0.38
CA GLY A 155 1.53 9.13 -0.44
C GLY A 155 2.64 8.81 0.56
N GLY A 156 2.50 7.78 1.37
CA GLY A 156 3.53 7.29 2.30
C GLY A 156 4.33 6.12 1.75
N CYS A 157 5.24 5.64 2.56
CA CYS A 157 6.02 4.43 2.27
C CYS A 157 5.53 3.20 3.03
N LEU A 158 4.82 3.37 4.14
CA LEU A 158 4.35 2.29 4.98
C LEU A 158 2.82 2.26 5.05
N ALA A 159 2.23 1.15 4.60
CA ALA A 159 0.82 0.90 4.83
C ALA A 159 0.61 0.26 6.22
N SER A 160 -0.29 0.81 7.01
CA SER A 160 -0.64 0.29 8.32
C SER A 160 -2.16 0.24 8.53
N TYR A 161 -2.61 -0.70 9.37
CA TYR A 161 -4.01 -0.73 9.80
C TYR A 161 -4.26 0.31 10.89
N GLY A 162 -5.41 0.97 10.85
CA GLY A 162 -5.84 1.87 11.91
C GLY A 162 -5.59 3.36 11.66
N HIS A 163 -5.56 3.76 10.41
CA HIS A 163 -5.63 5.19 10.03
C HIS A 163 -7.06 5.64 9.92
#